data_30217d06d7e1c4d30a8946643de9abc3
#
_entry.id   30217d06d7e1c4d30a8946643de9abc3
#
_cell.length_a   1.000
_cell.length_b   1.000
_cell.length_c   1.000
_cell.angle_alpha   90.00
_cell.angle_beta   90.00
_cell.angle_gamma   90.00
#
_symmetry.space_group_name_H-M   'P 1'
#
loop_
_entity.id
_entity.type
_entity.pdbx_description
1 polymer ?
#
loop_
_entity_poly.entity_id
_entity_poly.type
_entity_poly.pdbx_seq_one_letter_code
_entity_poly.pdbx_strand_id
1 'polypeptide(L)' 'MFTDFKPDGNGIGPIYKQIADKIAGQIKDGKLAAGFKLPTVRELSGEIGVACGTIKHAYEYLEERGFVEMVQGSGSFVL' A
#
# COMPACT_ATOMS: atom_id res chain seq x y z
N MET A 1 0.13 6.99 -8.94
CA MET A 1 -1.06 6.62 -8.16
C MET A 1 -1.02 7.25 -6.77
N PHE A 2 0.10 7.16 -6.07
CA PHE A 2 0.25 7.77 -4.75
C PHE A 2 1.31 8.86 -4.72
N THR A 3 1.55 9.51 -5.86
CA THR A 3 2.67 10.44 -6.02
C THR A 3 2.56 11.66 -5.13
N ASP A 4 1.36 12.07 -4.77
CA ASP A 4 1.12 13.22 -3.89
C ASP A 4 1.04 12.81 -2.41
N PHE A 5 1.08 11.52 -2.11
CA PHE A 5 1.05 11.04 -0.73
C PHE A 5 2.45 11.05 -0.13
N LYS A 6 2.61 11.74 0.98
CA LYS A 6 3.88 11.77 1.71
C LYS A 6 3.63 11.39 3.16
N PRO A 7 4.14 10.22 3.59
CA PRO A 7 3.98 9.81 4.98
C PRO A 7 4.61 10.86 5.91
N ASP A 8 3.91 11.16 6.98
CA ASP A 8 4.37 12.14 7.96
C ASP A 8 4.95 11.41 9.16
N GLY A 9 6.25 11.62 9.43
CA GLY A 9 6.89 11.01 10.58
C GLY A 9 6.32 11.48 11.91
N ASN A 10 5.62 12.60 11.91
CA ASN A 10 4.95 13.12 13.09
C ASN A 10 3.45 12.82 13.09
N GLY A 11 3.00 12.04 12.11
CA GLY A 11 1.59 11.68 11.98
C GLY A 11 1.18 10.58 12.97
N ILE A 12 -0.05 10.12 12.81
CA ILE A 12 -0.63 9.10 13.68
C ILE A 12 -0.12 7.72 13.27
N GLY A 13 0.67 7.11 14.14
CA GLY A 13 1.16 5.75 13.96
C GLY A 13 2.38 5.63 13.06
N PRO A 14 2.91 4.41 12.90
CA PRO A 14 4.09 4.15 12.07
C PRO A 14 3.83 4.45 10.60
N ILE A 15 4.89 4.70 9.85
CA ILE A 15 4.79 5.03 8.43
C ILE A 15 4.10 3.93 7.63
N TYR A 16 4.45 2.66 7.89
CA TYR A 16 3.81 1.56 7.15
C TYR A 16 2.28 1.57 7.33
N LYS A 17 1.84 1.92 8.52
CA LYS A 17 0.41 1.97 8.83
C LYS A 17 -0.27 3.11 8.11
N GLN A 18 0.38 4.26 8.01
CA GLN A 18 -0.15 5.40 7.26
C GLN A 18 -0.31 5.04 5.78
N ILE A 19 0.66 4.34 5.20
CA ILE A 19 0.59 3.87 3.82
C ILE A 19 -0.56 2.89 3.65
N ALA A 20 -0.65 1.92 4.55
CA ALA A 20 -1.71 0.92 4.50
C ALA A 20 -3.09 1.57 4.63
N ASP A 21 -3.24 2.51 5.54
CA ASP A 21 -4.51 3.22 5.74
C ASP A 21 -4.90 4.01 4.50
N LYS A 22 -3.94 4.62 3.82
CA LYS A 22 -4.21 5.36 2.59
C LYS A 22 -4.74 4.43 1.50
N ILE A 23 -4.09 3.28 1.32
CA ILE A 23 -4.51 2.28 0.34
C ILE A 23 -5.88 1.72 0.71
N ALA A 24 -6.07 1.36 1.98
CA ALA A 24 -7.34 0.83 2.45
C ALA A 24 -8.48 1.84 2.23
N GLY A 25 -8.22 3.11 2.47
CA GLY A 25 -9.21 4.16 2.23
C GLY A 25 -9.63 4.23 0.77
N GLN A 26 -8.69 4.10 -0.15
CA GLN A 26 -9.00 4.11 -1.59
C GLN A 26 -9.78 2.86 -2.00
N ILE A 27 -9.49 1.73 -1.40
CA ILE A 27 -10.26 0.50 -1.65
C ILE A 27 -11.70 0.68 -1.15
N LYS A 28 -11.87 1.20 0.05
CA LYS A 28 -13.19 1.43 0.63
C LYS A 28 -13.99 2.46 -0.16
N ASP A 29 -13.33 3.45 -0.70
CA ASP A 29 -13.98 4.50 -1.51
C ASP A 29 -14.31 4.04 -2.92
N GLY A 30 -13.88 2.85 -3.31
CA GLY A 30 -14.13 2.32 -4.64
C GLY A 30 -13.15 2.83 -5.70
N LYS A 31 -12.14 3.58 -5.33
CA LYS A 31 -11.12 4.07 -6.28
C LYS A 31 -10.21 2.95 -6.77
N LEU A 32 -10.02 1.92 -5.95
CA LEU A 32 -9.26 0.74 -6.31
C LEU A 32 -10.21 -0.45 -6.29
N ALA A 33 -10.58 -0.90 -7.48
CA ALA A 33 -11.56 -1.99 -7.61
C ALA A 33 -10.92 -3.34 -7.31
N ALA A 34 -11.75 -4.32 -6.99
CA ALA A 34 -11.29 -5.70 -6.79
C ALA A 34 -10.56 -6.18 -8.06
N GLY A 35 -9.41 -6.82 -7.86
CA GLY A 35 -8.58 -7.27 -8.98
C GLY A 35 -7.58 -6.24 -9.46
N PHE A 36 -7.66 -5.00 -8.98
CA PHE A 36 -6.71 -3.97 -9.37
C PHE A 36 -5.31 -4.35 -8.91
N LYS A 37 -4.33 -4.28 -9.82
CA LYS A 37 -2.95 -4.59 -9.50
C LYS A 37 -2.27 -3.36 -8.89
N LEU A 38 -1.82 -3.50 -7.66
CA LEU A 38 -1.09 -2.43 -6.99
C LEU A 38 0.33 -2.30 -7.56
N PRO A 39 0.95 -1.12 -7.43
CA PRO A 39 2.36 -0.99 -7.83
C PRO A 39 3.21 -1.95 -7.00
N THR A 40 4.33 -2.38 -7.58
CA THR A 40 5.26 -3.24 -6.84
C THR A 40 5.84 -2.46 -5.66
N VAL A 41 6.39 -3.20 -4.70
CA VAL A 41 7.06 -2.57 -3.56
C VAL A 41 8.12 -1.58 -4.04
N ARG A 42 8.91 -1.97 -5.04
CA ARG A 42 9.96 -1.12 -5.57
C ARG A 42 9.40 0.12 -6.27
N GLU A 43 8.34 -0.06 -7.05
CA GLU A 43 7.71 1.06 -7.74
C GLU A 43 7.15 2.07 -6.75
N LEU A 44 6.43 1.60 -5.76
CA LEU A 44 5.84 2.49 -4.77
C LEU A 44 6.91 3.18 -3.92
N SER A 45 7.97 2.44 -3.57
CA SER A 45 9.11 3.02 -2.85
C SER A 45 9.70 4.20 -3.63
N GLY A 46 9.84 4.07 -4.94
CA GLY A 46 10.32 5.15 -5.79
C GLY A 46 9.36 6.33 -5.88
N GLU A 47 8.06 6.04 -5.90
CA GLU A 47 7.05 7.10 -6.02
C GLU A 47 6.97 7.98 -4.78
N ILE A 48 6.99 7.39 -3.60
CA ILE A 48 6.75 8.14 -2.36
C ILE A 48 8.00 8.32 -1.50
N GLY A 49 9.14 7.79 -1.95
CA GLY A 49 10.40 8.00 -1.24
C GLY A 49 10.50 7.28 0.10
N VAL A 50 9.90 6.11 0.21
CA VAL A 50 9.91 5.31 1.44
C VAL A 50 10.63 4.00 1.17
N ALA A 51 11.38 3.51 2.15
CA ALA A 51 12.15 2.27 2.00
C ALA A 51 11.26 1.09 1.60
N CYS A 52 11.79 0.20 0.76
CA CYS A 52 11.05 -0.97 0.27
C CYS A 52 10.53 -1.84 1.41
N GLY A 53 11.32 -2.03 2.47
CA GLY A 53 10.89 -2.83 3.62
C GLY A 53 9.64 -2.29 4.29
N THR A 54 9.52 -0.97 4.34
CA THR A 54 8.35 -0.31 4.92
C THR A 54 7.12 -0.53 4.03
N ILE A 55 7.29 -0.42 2.71
CA ILE A 55 6.20 -0.67 1.76
C ILE A 55 5.74 -2.12 1.86
N LYS A 56 6.71 -3.05 1.91
CA LYS A 56 6.38 -4.47 2.05
C LYS A 56 5.57 -4.73 3.31
N HIS A 57 5.98 -4.10 4.42
CA HIS A 57 5.27 -4.24 5.68
C HIS A 57 3.82 -3.71 5.56
N ALA A 58 3.64 -2.59 4.85
CA ALA A 58 2.31 -2.03 4.62
C ALA A 58 1.44 -3.01 3.83
N TYR A 59 2.00 -3.63 2.79
CA TYR A 59 1.25 -4.60 1.98
C TYR A 59 0.91 -5.85 2.79
N GLU A 60 1.83 -6.34 3.62
CA GLU A 60 1.57 -7.49 4.48
C GLU A 60 0.45 -7.18 5.48
N TYR A 61 0.44 -5.96 6.01
CA TYR A 61 -0.61 -5.52 6.91
C TYR A 61 -1.97 -5.52 6.21
N LEU A 62 -2.01 -5.04 4.96
CA LEU A 62 -3.24 -5.04 4.18
C LEU A 62 -3.72 -6.45 3.84
N GLU A 63 -2.79 -7.35 3.53
CA GLU A 63 -3.12 -8.74 3.25
C GLU A 63 -3.71 -9.41 4.49
N GLU A 64 -3.11 -9.18 5.62
CA GLU A 64 -3.57 -9.71 6.90
C GLU A 64 -5.00 -9.27 7.21
N ARG A 65 -5.36 -8.07 6.79
CA ARG A 65 -6.69 -7.51 7.02
C ARG A 65 -7.69 -7.83 5.90
N GLY A 66 -7.26 -8.55 4.88
CA GLY A 66 -8.16 -8.98 3.81
C GLY A 66 -8.41 -7.94 2.73
N PHE A 67 -7.62 -6.87 2.66
CA PHE A 67 -7.77 -5.86 1.63
C PHE A 67 -7.09 -6.24 0.32
N VAL A 68 -5.97 -6.94 0.41
CA VAL A 68 -5.18 -7.29 -0.76
C VAL A 68 -4.68 -8.72 -0.67
N GLU A 69 -4.26 -9.27 -1.81
CA GLU A 69 -3.62 -10.56 -1.89
C GLU A 69 -2.26 -10.38 -2.55
N MET A 70 -1.20 -10.85 -1.90
CA MET A 70 0.14 -10.81 -2.45
C MET A 70 0.43 -12.14 -3.13
N VAL A 71 0.57 -12.11 -4.45
CA VAL A 71 0.83 -13.32 -5.25
C VAL A 71 2.28 -13.31 -5.69
N GLN A 72 3.04 -14.27 -5.18
CA GLN A 72 4.47 -14.34 -5.47
C GLN A 72 4.70 -14.47 -6.98
N GLY A 73 5.58 -13.61 -7.51
CA GLY A 73 5.89 -13.60 -8.93
C GLY A 73 4.90 -12.85 -9.81
N SER A 74 3.73 -12.48 -9.29
CA SER A 74 2.70 -11.78 -10.07
C SER A 74 2.42 -10.38 -9.56
N GLY A 75 2.54 -10.15 -8.26
CA GLY A 75 2.31 -8.84 -7.66
C GLY A 75 1.26 -8.86 -6.56
N SER A 76 0.74 -7.70 -6.24
CA SER A 76 -0.27 -7.53 -5.19
C SER A 76 -1.56 -7.04 -5.84
N PHE A 77 -2.67 -7.62 -5.45
CA PHE A 77 -3.97 -7.34 -6.06
C PHE A 77 -5.00 -7.01 -4.98
N VAL A 78 -5.91 -6.10 -5.31
CA VAL A 78 -7.02 -5.76 -4.42
C VAL A 78 -8.02 -6.92 -4.41
N LEU A 79 -8.43 -7.33 -3.23
CA LEU A 79 -9.42 -8.41 -3.06
C LEU A 79 -10.85 -7.91 -3.22
#